data_86b8f4c5939cb24a6ef0400ec150f66e
#
_entry.id   86b8f4c5939cb24a6ef0400ec150f66e
#
_cell.length_a   1.000
_cell.length_b   1.000
_cell.length_c   1.000
_cell.angle_alpha   90.00
_cell.angle_beta   90.00
_cell.angle_gamma   90.00
#
_symmetry.space_group_name_H-M   'P 1'
#
loop_
_entity.id
_entity.type
_entity.pdbx_description
1 polymer ?
#
loop_
_entity_poly.entity_id
_entity_poly.type
_entity_poly.pdbx_seq_one_letter_code
_entity_poly.pdbx_strand_id
1 'polypeptide(L)'
;MMKKIVIVAAAMMLCVPAASAQSARGACAADIKKHCSDVEPGGGRIVGCIKDHMKDFSEPCQTRLGRVAATAKACSADVKEHCKDTRRGRGRTARCLKSALADLSDACKDGIAQAVARVRSR
;
A
#
# COMPACT_ATOMS: atom_id res chain seq x y z
N MET A 1 -52.52 19.79 38.07
CA MET A 1 -52.11 20.09 36.69
C MET A 1 -50.62 19.59 36.49
N MET A 2 -50.46 18.42 35.94
CA MET A 2 -49.11 17.84 35.70
C MET A 2 -48.63 18.26 34.30
N LYS A 3 -47.62 19.11 34.22
CA LYS A 3 -46.93 19.45 32.98
C LYS A 3 -46.03 18.30 32.56
N LYS A 4 -46.40 17.62 31.47
CA LYS A 4 -45.56 16.60 30.83
C LYS A 4 -44.43 17.30 30.10
N ILE A 5 -43.22 17.18 30.63
CA ILE A 5 -42.00 17.62 29.95
C ILE A 5 -41.62 16.49 28.99
N VAL A 6 -41.79 16.75 27.69
CA VAL A 6 -41.29 15.86 26.62
C VAL A 6 -39.84 16.24 26.38
N ILE A 7 -38.94 15.39 26.86
CA ILE A 7 -37.51 15.49 26.55
C ILE A 7 -37.30 14.82 25.18
N VAL A 8 -37.19 15.65 24.14
CA VAL A 8 -36.72 15.18 22.82
C VAL A 8 -35.22 15.02 22.88
N ALA A 9 -34.75 13.80 23.10
CA ALA A 9 -33.35 13.45 22.97
C ALA A 9 -33.01 13.40 21.47
N ALA A 10 -32.41 14.47 20.95
CA ALA A 10 -31.84 14.49 19.63
C ALA A 10 -30.56 13.66 19.66
N ALA A 11 -30.67 12.39 19.25
CA ALA A 11 -29.51 11.54 18.97
C ALA A 11 -28.83 12.07 17.71
N MET A 12 -27.81 12.93 17.86
CA MET A 12 -26.88 13.23 16.80
C MET A 12 -26.02 11.97 16.57
N MET A 13 -26.40 11.14 15.61
CA MET A 13 -25.52 10.13 15.01
C MET A 13 -24.37 10.86 14.31
N LEU A 14 -23.23 10.89 14.97
CA LEU A 14 -21.95 11.22 14.35
C LEU A 14 -21.63 10.10 13.35
N CYS A 15 -22.07 10.28 12.12
CA CYS A 15 -21.56 9.51 10.98
C CYS A 15 -20.09 9.90 10.77
N VAL A 16 -19.18 9.18 11.42
CA VAL A 16 -17.76 9.26 11.10
C VAL A 16 -17.58 8.47 9.79
N PRO A 17 -17.18 9.11 8.69
CA PRO A 17 -16.96 8.37 7.45
C PRO A 17 -15.79 7.42 7.66
N ALA A 18 -16.03 6.12 7.52
CA ALA A 18 -15.01 5.08 7.50
C ALA A 18 -14.20 5.12 6.19
N ALA A 19 -13.72 6.31 5.80
CA ALA A 19 -13.14 6.57 4.47
C ALA A 19 -11.62 6.38 4.40
N SER A 20 -10.90 6.11 5.51
CA SER A 20 -9.45 6.26 5.52
C SER A 20 -8.64 5.04 5.08
N ALA A 21 -9.17 3.82 5.16
CA ALA A 21 -8.41 2.60 4.81
C ALA A 21 -8.53 2.16 3.35
N GLN A 22 -9.67 2.43 2.70
CA GLN A 22 -9.88 2.18 1.27
C GLN A 22 -9.26 3.26 0.38
N SER A 23 -9.05 4.47 0.92
CA SER A 23 -8.60 5.64 0.17
C SER A 23 -7.18 5.51 -0.40
N ALA A 24 -6.23 4.89 0.32
CA ALA A 24 -4.84 4.79 -0.15
C ALA A 24 -4.66 3.84 -1.35
N ARG A 25 -5.44 2.76 -1.43
CA ARG A 25 -5.45 1.86 -2.60
C ARG A 25 -6.12 2.53 -3.80
N GLY A 26 -7.28 3.15 -3.54
CA GLY A 26 -8.03 3.88 -4.55
C GLY A 26 -7.28 5.10 -5.06
N ALA A 27 -6.59 5.84 -4.18
CA ALA A 27 -5.80 7.00 -4.54
C ALA A 27 -4.66 6.64 -5.50
N CYS A 28 -3.87 5.59 -5.23
CA CYS A 28 -2.82 5.15 -6.13
C CYS A 28 -3.37 4.66 -7.49
N ALA A 29 -4.49 3.95 -7.49
CA ALA A 29 -5.12 3.52 -8.74
C ALA A 29 -5.59 4.72 -9.58
N ALA A 30 -6.18 5.72 -8.94
CA ALA A 30 -6.62 6.95 -9.59
C ALA A 30 -5.44 7.77 -10.14
N ASP A 31 -4.38 7.92 -9.36
CA ASP A 31 -3.17 8.65 -9.75
C ASP A 31 -2.46 7.96 -10.93
N ILE A 32 -2.29 6.64 -10.87
CA ILE A 32 -1.69 5.87 -11.95
C ILE A 32 -2.54 5.97 -13.22
N LYS A 33 -3.86 5.87 -13.10
CA LYS A 33 -4.77 6.04 -14.23
C LYS A 33 -4.68 7.45 -14.83
N LYS A 34 -4.56 8.47 -13.98
CA LYS A 34 -4.49 9.86 -14.41
C LYS A 34 -3.18 10.19 -15.14
N HIS A 35 -2.05 9.73 -14.63
CA HIS A 35 -0.72 10.12 -15.10
C HIS A 35 -0.03 9.07 -15.98
N CYS A 36 -0.44 7.81 -15.93
CA CYS A 36 0.21 6.70 -16.59
C CYS A 36 -0.73 5.84 -17.46
N SER A 37 -1.91 6.36 -17.84
CA SER A 37 -2.89 5.63 -18.67
C SER A 37 -2.35 5.25 -20.04
N ASP A 38 -1.45 6.05 -20.60
CA ASP A 38 -0.91 5.87 -21.95
C ASP A 38 0.32 4.93 -21.96
N VAL A 39 0.71 4.41 -20.79
CA VAL A 39 1.86 3.52 -20.65
C VAL A 39 1.42 2.08 -20.64
N GLU A 40 1.85 1.31 -21.64
CA GLU A 40 1.58 -0.12 -21.69
C GLU A 40 2.29 -0.89 -20.59
N PRO A 41 1.61 -1.86 -19.92
CA PRO A 41 2.24 -2.69 -18.90
C PRO A 41 3.36 -3.56 -19.46
N GLY A 42 4.42 -3.76 -18.66
CA GLY A 42 5.54 -4.65 -18.96
C GLY A 42 6.89 -3.94 -18.94
N GLY A 43 7.95 -4.71 -18.79
CA GLY A 43 9.33 -4.20 -18.79
C GLY A 43 9.64 -3.12 -17.75
N GLY A 44 8.80 -2.94 -16.74
CA GLY A 44 8.98 -1.89 -15.73
C GLY A 44 8.51 -0.50 -16.18
N ARG A 45 7.84 -0.37 -17.33
CA ARG A 45 7.36 0.92 -17.88
C ARG A 45 6.44 1.66 -16.94
N ILE A 46 5.47 0.99 -16.32
CA ILE A 46 4.57 1.61 -15.33
C ILE A 46 5.36 2.09 -14.12
N VAL A 47 6.35 1.33 -13.65
CA VAL A 47 7.21 1.74 -12.53
C VAL A 47 8.03 2.98 -12.90
N GLY A 48 8.53 3.07 -14.12
CA GLY A 48 9.20 4.26 -14.65
C GLY A 48 8.27 5.47 -14.60
N CYS A 49 7.09 5.36 -15.18
CA CYS A 49 6.08 6.42 -15.17
C CYS A 49 5.71 6.87 -13.73
N ILE A 50 5.52 5.93 -12.80
CA ILE A 50 5.25 6.25 -11.40
C ILE A 50 6.40 7.08 -10.79
N LYS A 51 7.65 6.73 -11.06
CA LYS A 51 8.82 7.47 -10.57
C LYS A 51 8.86 8.90 -11.13
N ASP A 52 8.59 9.05 -12.42
CA ASP A 52 8.63 10.36 -13.10
C ASP A 52 7.52 11.30 -12.60
N HIS A 53 6.36 10.75 -12.25
CA HIS A 53 5.20 11.51 -11.77
C HIS A 53 4.98 11.45 -10.24
N MET A 54 5.95 10.95 -9.47
CA MET A 54 5.80 10.77 -8.02
C MET A 54 5.33 12.03 -7.28
N LYS A 55 5.81 13.20 -7.71
CA LYS A 55 5.46 14.48 -7.09
C LYS A 55 4.04 14.94 -7.39
N ASP A 56 3.46 14.44 -8.48
CA ASP A 56 2.11 14.81 -8.94
C ASP A 56 1.04 13.89 -8.32
N PHE A 57 1.45 12.83 -7.66
CA PHE A 57 0.55 11.88 -7.01
C PHE A 57 0.01 12.43 -5.69
N SER A 58 -1.15 11.98 -5.28
CA SER A 58 -1.73 12.33 -3.98
C SER A 58 -0.83 11.90 -2.81
N GLU A 59 -0.85 12.66 -1.72
CA GLU A 59 -0.05 12.37 -0.52
C GLU A 59 -0.26 10.94 0.02
N PRO A 60 -1.49 10.40 0.11
CA PRO A 60 -1.69 9.00 0.51
C PRO A 60 -1.00 8.00 -0.42
N CYS A 61 -0.99 8.25 -1.72
CA CYS A 61 -0.31 7.40 -2.68
C CYS A 61 1.22 7.53 -2.56
N GLN A 62 1.75 8.74 -2.45
CA GLN A 62 3.19 8.97 -2.24
C GLN A 62 3.69 8.26 -0.98
N THR A 63 2.97 8.38 0.13
CA THR A 63 3.31 7.69 1.38
C THR A 63 3.34 6.18 1.20
N ARG A 64 2.36 5.61 0.53
CA ARG A 64 2.30 4.18 0.24
C ARG A 64 3.46 3.72 -0.63
N LEU A 65 3.75 4.43 -1.71
CA LEU A 65 4.85 4.10 -2.63
C LEU A 65 6.21 4.19 -1.94
N GLY A 66 6.41 5.19 -1.07
CA GLY A 66 7.62 5.33 -0.25
C GLY A 66 7.86 4.12 0.67
N ARG A 67 6.80 3.58 1.27
CA ARG A 67 6.89 2.36 2.10
C ARG A 67 7.25 1.12 1.28
N VAL A 68 6.65 0.97 0.11
CA VAL A 68 6.97 -0.13 -0.81
C VAL A 68 8.44 -0.04 -1.24
N ALA A 69 8.91 1.15 -1.58
CA ALA A 69 10.31 1.39 -1.96
C ALA A 69 11.28 1.09 -0.80
N ALA A 70 10.94 1.47 0.43
CA ALA A 70 11.75 1.16 1.61
C ALA A 70 11.88 -0.35 1.86
N THR A 71 10.78 -1.11 1.77
CA THR A 71 10.79 -2.57 1.89
C THR A 71 11.59 -3.21 0.76
N ALA A 72 11.42 -2.75 -0.47
CA ALA A 72 12.16 -3.25 -1.62
C ALA A 72 13.68 -3.00 -1.47
N LYS A 73 14.08 -1.85 -0.92
CA LYS A 73 15.47 -1.53 -0.62
C LYS A 73 16.02 -2.45 0.48
N ALA A 74 15.29 -2.65 1.57
CA ALA A 74 15.69 -3.52 2.66
C ALA A 74 15.88 -4.98 2.21
N CYS A 75 15.06 -5.46 1.25
CA CYS A 75 15.13 -6.82 0.73
C CYS A 75 16.02 -6.98 -0.52
N SER A 76 16.68 -5.94 -0.98
CA SER A 76 17.39 -5.98 -2.28
C SER A 76 18.54 -7.00 -2.33
N ALA A 77 19.30 -7.15 -1.24
CA ALA A 77 20.35 -8.15 -1.11
C ALA A 77 19.78 -9.58 -1.08
N ASP A 78 18.74 -9.79 -0.28
CA ASP A 78 18.06 -11.09 -0.15
C ASP A 78 17.46 -11.56 -1.49
N VAL A 79 16.88 -10.63 -2.28
CA VAL A 79 16.38 -10.94 -3.62
C VAL A 79 17.50 -11.41 -4.53
N LYS A 80 18.67 -10.77 -4.48
CA LYS A 80 19.84 -11.16 -5.29
C LYS A 80 20.40 -12.52 -4.87
N GLU A 81 20.35 -12.83 -3.59
CA GLU A 81 20.90 -14.08 -3.05
C GLU A 81 19.93 -15.25 -3.24
N HIS A 82 18.69 -15.10 -2.83
CA HIS A 82 17.70 -16.19 -2.75
C HIS A 82 16.75 -16.25 -3.95
N CYS A 83 16.55 -15.14 -4.68
CA CYS A 83 15.54 -15.01 -5.72
C CYS A 83 16.09 -14.53 -7.08
N LYS A 84 17.38 -14.71 -7.33
CA LYS A 84 18.07 -14.26 -8.55
C LYS A 84 17.43 -14.76 -9.84
N ASP A 85 16.93 -15.99 -9.85
CA ASP A 85 16.33 -16.62 -11.04
C ASP A 85 14.82 -16.35 -11.15
N THR A 86 14.25 -15.57 -10.23
CA THR A 86 12.84 -15.25 -10.20
C THR A 86 12.52 -14.07 -11.12
N ARG A 87 11.68 -14.28 -12.12
CA ARG A 87 11.21 -13.21 -13.00
C ARG A 87 10.37 -12.20 -12.21
N ARG A 88 10.62 -10.92 -12.43
CA ARG A 88 9.86 -9.83 -11.80
C ARG A 88 8.41 -9.81 -12.27
N GLY A 89 7.52 -9.30 -11.45
CA GLY A 89 6.11 -9.10 -11.74
C GLY A 89 5.19 -10.20 -11.20
N ARG A 90 3.90 -9.92 -11.19
CA ARG A 90 2.82 -10.80 -10.70
C ARG A 90 3.05 -11.38 -9.29
N GLY A 91 3.76 -10.66 -8.42
CA GLY A 91 4.07 -11.10 -7.07
C GLY A 91 5.04 -12.27 -6.95
N ARG A 92 5.74 -12.64 -8.02
CA ARG A 92 6.69 -13.77 -8.00
C ARG A 92 7.84 -13.57 -7.03
N THR A 93 8.42 -12.38 -7.00
CA THR A 93 9.49 -12.04 -6.04
C THR A 93 8.98 -12.12 -4.59
N ALA A 94 7.79 -11.62 -4.31
CA ALA A 94 7.18 -11.71 -2.99
C ALA A 94 6.95 -13.17 -2.55
N ARG A 95 6.52 -14.03 -3.46
CA ARG A 95 6.37 -15.47 -3.18
C ARG A 95 7.72 -16.15 -2.94
N CYS A 96 8.75 -15.81 -3.70
CA CYS A 96 10.11 -16.32 -3.49
C CYS A 96 10.64 -15.91 -2.10
N LEU A 97 10.55 -14.62 -1.74
CA LEU A 97 10.96 -14.14 -0.42
C LEU A 97 10.18 -14.83 0.72
N LYS A 98 8.88 -15.05 0.52
CA LYS A 98 8.06 -15.78 1.50
C LYS A 98 8.55 -17.22 1.69
N SER A 99 8.96 -17.90 0.62
CA SER A 99 9.50 -19.26 0.69
C SER A 99 10.88 -19.32 1.37
N ALA A 100 11.67 -18.26 1.27
CA ALA A 100 13.00 -18.13 1.87
C ALA A 100 12.99 -17.38 3.21
N LEU A 101 11.82 -17.17 3.83
CA LEU A 101 11.65 -16.25 4.96
C LEU A 101 12.61 -16.50 6.13
N ALA A 102 12.96 -17.77 6.42
CA ALA A 102 13.87 -18.13 7.50
C ALA A 102 15.29 -17.59 7.26
N ASP A 103 15.71 -17.54 6.01
CA ASP A 103 17.09 -17.22 5.60
C ASP A 103 17.30 -15.73 5.25
N LEU A 104 16.22 -14.93 5.26
CA LEU A 104 16.30 -13.50 4.95
C LEU A 104 17.02 -12.72 6.06
N SER A 105 17.59 -11.58 5.69
CA SER A 105 18.12 -10.60 6.65
C SER A 105 17.03 -10.07 7.56
N ASP A 106 17.41 -9.66 8.79
CA ASP A 106 16.46 -9.10 9.75
C ASP A 106 15.77 -7.84 9.21
N ALA A 107 16.50 -6.99 8.48
CA ALA A 107 15.94 -5.80 7.84
C ALA A 107 14.84 -6.13 6.82
N CYS A 108 15.04 -7.18 6.02
CA CYS A 108 14.03 -7.64 5.07
C CYS A 108 12.82 -8.27 5.79
N LYS A 109 13.06 -9.12 6.80
CA LYS A 109 12.00 -9.71 7.63
C LYS A 109 11.12 -8.64 8.27
N ASP A 110 11.72 -7.61 8.85
CA ASP A 110 11.01 -6.48 9.47
C ASP A 110 10.18 -5.69 8.45
N GLY A 111 10.73 -5.42 7.28
CA GLY A 111 10.02 -4.76 6.19
C GLY A 111 8.80 -5.54 5.73
N ILE A 112 8.94 -6.86 5.57
CA ILE A 112 7.83 -7.76 5.20
C ILE A 112 6.78 -7.81 6.33
N ALA A 113 7.20 -7.94 7.59
CA ALA A 113 6.30 -7.99 8.74
C ALA A 113 5.45 -6.71 8.85
N GLN A 114 6.05 -5.54 8.67
CA GLN A 114 5.34 -4.26 8.64
C GLN A 114 4.34 -4.18 7.49
N ALA A 115 4.70 -4.67 6.30
CA ALA A 115 3.80 -4.69 5.16
C ALA A 115 2.58 -5.59 5.41
N VAL A 116 2.80 -6.79 5.99
CA VAL A 116 1.74 -7.76 6.34
C VAL A 116 0.83 -7.23 7.44
N ALA A 117 1.39 -6.64 8.52
CA ALA A 117 0.62 -6.09 9.63
C ALA A 117 -0.39 -5.03 9.14
N ARG A 118 -0.01 -4.18 8.20
CA ARG A 118 -0.88 -3.15 7.62
C ARG A 118 -1.99 -3.71 6.73
N VAL A 119 -1.79 -4.87 6.12
CA VAL A 119 -2.84 -5.55 5.35
C VAL A 119 -3.88 -6.16 6.29
N ARG A 120 -3.46 -6.70 7.45
CA ARG A 120 -4.35 -7.32 8.44
C ARG A 120 -5.14 -6.31 9.26
N SER A 121 -4.65 -5.08 9.44
CA SER A 121 -5.33 -4.02 10.20
C SER A 121 -6.45 -3.30 9.42
N ARG A 122 -6.79 -3.80 8.25
CA ARG A 122 -7.85 -3.29 7.36
C ARG A 122 -9.00 -4.28 7.26
#